data_6d34757d136f4b94dccff19c63553d4b
#
_entry.id   6d34757d136f4b94dccff19c63553d4b
#
_cell.length_a   1.000
_cell.length_b   1.000
_cell.length_c   1.000
_cell.angle_alpha   90.00
_cell.angle_beta   90.00
_cell.angle_gamma   90.00
#
_symmetry.space_group_name_H-M   'P 1'
#
loop_
_entity.id
_entity.type
_entity.pdbx_description
1 polymer ?
#
loop_
_entity_poly.entity_id
_entity_poly.type
_entity_poly.pdbx_seq_one_letter_code
_entity_poly.pdbx_strand_id
1 'polypeptide(L)'
;MKKVSLYPMKVNEAEYTGALFRREEGVRVLERLSAARHVLILGHKGPDGDSVGSTLAMRAFLTALGTKCTVAMDGTLPSSLRRMDGIEQICSVKAGVMPQGLVENIEEADLICCLDFNGLSRIGKTLEDALRLSLAQRPRTIVCIDHHPEPKTEEFDMLLSIPRASATCHVLAVLMGETLPQLPESIRQSIATQLLWGIITDTGLFNHASSDPDLYEVVAQLLRLGAQKDFIVNESFHSRQPERLRLEGYILEHMVIREDLGAAYFTLSLEELRQFGVHPSDTEGFVNKPLDIEGVRCSAFFRESTDEGIKVSMRSKSNFAVNEICKTCYGGGGHRNAAGGELHSGRMEEAVSLFLDEMTRITKEEAHTTTQQ
;
A
#
# COMPACT_ATOMS: atom_id res chain seq x y z
N MET A 1 1.54 29.46 -21.85
CA MET A 1 2.07 28.37 -21.03
C MET A 1 3.16 27.65 -21.83
N LYS A 2 4.40 27.54 -21.31
CA LYS A 2 5.45 26.74 -21.95
C LYS A 2 4.99 25.27 -21.90
N LYS A 3 5.09 24.54 -23.02
CA LYS A 3 4.84 23.09 -23.04
C LYS A 3 5.77 22.42 -22.01
N VAL A 4 5.19 21.83 -20.97
CA VAL A 4 5.95 21.03 -19.99
C VAL A 4 6.39 19.76 -20.71
N SER A 5 7.66 19.42 -20.65
CA SER A 5 8.19 18.19 -21.26
C SER A 5 7.83 17.00 -20.39
N LEU A 6 7.09 16.02 -20.96
CA LEU A 6 6.67 14.80 -20.28
C LEU A 6 7.74 13.71 -20.51
N TYR A 7 8.74 13.63 -19.62
CA TYR A 7 9.73 12.55 -19.71
C TYR A 7 10.06 11.97 -18.33
N PRO A 8 10.18 10.64 -18.19
CA PRO A 8 10.75 10.01 -17.01
C PRO A 8 12.23 10.42 -16.86
N MET A 9 12.79 10.22 -15.66
CA MET A 9 14.17 10.59 -15.34
C MET A 9 15.17 10.14 -16.40
N LYS A 10 16.08 11.05 -16.82
CA LYS A 10 17.29 10.65 -17.54
C LYS A 10 18.19 9.90 -16.58
N VAL A 11 18.16 8.61 -16.68
CA VAL A 11 19.20 7.75 -16.17
C VAL A 11 20.27 7.66 -17.26
N ASN A 12 21.53 7.80 -16.90
CA ASN A 12 22.63 7.76 -17.85
C ASN A 12 22.63 6.35 -18.50
N GLU A 13 22.19 6.24 -19.76
CA GLU A 13 21.94 4.98 -20.47
C GLU A 13 23.17 4.04 -20.54
N ALA A 14 24.36 4.57 -20.29
CA ALA A 14 25.64 3.83 -20.38
C ALA A 14 26.01 3.09 -19.07
N GLU A 15 25.41 3.40 -17.92
CA GLU A 15 25.80 2.85 -16.60
C GLU A 15 24.65 2.14 -15.84
N TYR A 16 23.42 2.10 -16.37
CA TYR A 16 22.24 1.69 -15.63
C TYR A 16 21.62 0.40 -16.13
N THR A 17 21.99 -0.71 -15.50
CA THR A 17 21.29 -2.01 -15.63
C THR A 17 20.04 -2.10 -14.76
N GLY A 18 19.65 -1.02 -14.07
CA GLY A 18 18.68 -0.96 -12.97
C GLY A 18 17.39 -0.17 -13.22
N ALA A 19 17.12 0.39 -14.40
CA ALA A 19 15.88 1.13 -14.65
C ALA A 19 14.64 0.31 -14.29
N LEU A 20 13.72 0.87 -13.48
CA LEU A 20 12.51 0.17 -13.04
C LEU A 20 11.65 -0.31 -14.22
N PHE A 21 11.58 0.49 -15.29
CA PHE A 21 10.83 0.19 -16.52
C PHE A 21 11.49 0.88 -17.71
N ARG A 22 11.08 0.48 -18.92
CA ARG A 22 11.57 1.12 -20.16
C ARG A 22 11.00 2.53 -20.26
N ARG A 23 11.85 3.49 -20.68
CA ARG A 23 11.45 4.88 -20.83
C ARG A 23 10.22 5.06 -21.72
N GLU A 24 10.14 4.32 -22.82
CA GLU A 24 9.02 4.39 -23.76
C GLU A 24 7.70 3.92 -23.14
N GLU A 25 7.74 2.97 -22.20
CA GLU A 25 6.56 2.51 -21.46
C GLU A 25 6.06 3.61 -20.55
N GLY A 26 6.96 4.24 -19.77
CA GLY A 26 6.61 5.37 -18.92
C GLY A 26 6.05 6.57 -19.69
N VAL A 27 6.67 6.93 -20.82
CA VAL A 27 6.19 8.03 -21.68
C VAL A 27 4.77 7.73 -22.18
N ARG A 28 4.51 6.53 -22.69
CA ARG A 28 3.17 6.15 -23.16
C ARG A 28 2.10 6.24 -22.07
N VAL A 29 2.43 5.82 -20.85
CA VAL A 29 1.52 5.91 -19.70
C VAL A 29 1.23 7.37 -19.37
N LEU A 30 2.26 8.22 -19.25
CA LEU A 30 2.09 9.65 -18.96
C LEU A 30 1.32 10.39 -20.04
N GLU A 31 1.61 10.14 -21.31
CA GLU A 31 0.89 10.73 -22.45
C GLU A 31 -0.58 10.35 -22.41
N ARG A 32 -0.89 9.07 -22.13
CA ARG A 32 -2.27 8.60 -22.05
C ARG A 32 -3.04 9.23 -20.90
N LEU A 33 -2.41 9.34 -19.71
CA LEU A 33 -3.01 9.97 -18.52
C LEU A 33 -3.23 11.47 -18.74
N SER A 34 -2.23 12.19 -19.26
CA SER A 34 -2.29 13.64 -19.45
C SER A 34 -3.18 14.09 -20.63
N ALA A 35 -3.47 13.20 -21.57
CA ALA A 35 -4.40 13.48 -22.67
C ALA A 35 -5.87 13.32 -22.27
N ALA A 36 -6.16 12.71 -21.12
CA ALA A 36 -7.52 12.56 -20.63
C ALA A 36 -8.07 13.90 -20.12
N ARG A 37 -9.38 14.11 -20.25
CA ARG A 37 -10.07 15.31 -19.72
C ARG A 37 -10.42 15.14 -18.26
N HIS A 38 -10.80 13.93 -17.85
CA HIS A 38 -11.16 13.59 -16.48
C HIS A 38 -10.65 12.19 -16.15
N VAL A 39 -9.74 12.09 -15.20
CA VAL A 39 -9.17 10.83 -14.69
C VAL A 39 -9.80 10.49 -13.33
N LEU A 40 -10.39 9.30 -13.24
CA LEU A 40 -10.74 8.69 -11.96
C LEU A 40 -9.51 7.92 -11.43
N ILE A 41 -8.98 8.34 -10.30
CA ILE A 41 -7.81 7.73 -9.66
C ILE A 41 -8.31 6.88 -8.48
N LEU A 42 -7.96 5.60 -8.47
CA LEU A 42 -8.40 4.64 -7.47
C LEU A 42 -7.20 4.09 -6.69
N GLY A 43 -7.32 4.04 -5.37
CA GLY A 43 -6.45 3.29 -4.46
C GLY A 43 -7.17 2.06 -3.91
N HIS A 44 -6.45 1.19 -3.18
CA HIS A 44 -7.02 -0.04 -2.62
C HIS A 44 -7.90 0.21 -1.39
N LYS A 45 -8.77 -0.75 -1.06
CA LYS A 45 -9.56 -0.78 0.18
C LYS A 45 -8.65 -0.88 1.41
N GLY A 46 -8.97 -0.10 2.44
CA GLY A 46 -8.14 -0.01 3.64
C GLY A 46 -6.81 0.68 3.34
N PRO A 47 -6.88 1.95 2.86
CA PRO A 47 -5.73 2.66 2.32
C PRO A 47 -4.63 2.85 3.37
N ASP A 48 -3.39 2.71 2.93
CA ASP A 48 -2.17 2.99 3.69
C ASP A 48 -1.40 4.21 3.13
N GLY A 49 -0.16 4.38 3.54
CA GLY A 49 0.64 5.54 3.15
C GLY A 49 1.03 5.53 1.68
N ASP A 50 1.25 4.36 1.06
CA ASP A 50 1.62 4.26 -0.35
C ASP A 50 0.40 4.47 -1.25
N SER A 51 -0.72 3.86 -0.91
CA SER A 51 -1.97 4.05 -1.66
C SER A 51 -2.44 5.50 -1.62
N VAL A 52 -2.41 6.16 -0.45
CA VAL A 52 -2.79 7.58 -0.32
C VAL A 52 -1.76 8.49 -0.99
N GLY A 53 -0.47 8.26 -0.75
CA GLY A 53 0.62 9.06 -1.32
C GLY A 53 0.64 9.00 -2.85
N SER A 54 0.53 7.81 -3.43
CA SER A 54 0.53 7.61 -4.89
C SER A 54 -0.67 8.29 -5.57
N THR A 55 -1.87 8.12 -5.02
CA THR A 55 -3.09 8.69 -5.60
C THR A 55 -3.13 10.21 -5.51
N LEU A 56 -2.72 10.79 -4.37
CA LEU A 56 -2.66 12.24 -4.21
C LEU A 56 -1.55 12.88 -5.05
N ALA A 57 -0.37 12.24 -5.12
CA ALA A 57 0.71 12.69 -5.98
C ALA A 57 0.31 12.68 -7.46
N MET A 58 -0.32 11.59 -7.94
CA MET A 58 -0.82 11.51 -9.31
C MET A 58 -1.90 12.57 -9.58
N ARG A 59 -2.84 12.76 -8.64
CA ARG A 59 -3.85 13.83 -8.75
C ARG A 59 -3.21 15.21 -8.87
N ALA A 60 -2.30 15.57 -7.96
CA ALA A 60 -1.64 16.87 -7.97
C ALA A 60 -0.85 17.08 -9.27
N PHE A 61 -0.14 16.04 -9.72
CA PHE A 61 0.63 16.05 -10.96
C PHE A 61 -0.26 16.28 -12.19
N LEU A 62 -1.29 15.48 -12.39
CA LEU A 62 -2.19 15.61 -13.54
C LEU A 62 -2.99 16.92 -13.51
N THR A 63 -3.40 17.37 -12.32
CA THR A 63 -4.10 18.66 -12.16
C THR A 63 -3.18 19.83 -12.56
N ALA A 64 -1.89 19.76 -12.22
CA ALA A 64 -0.91 20.77 -12.64
C ALA A 64 -0.70 20.80 -14.17
N LEU A 65 -0.98 19.68 -14.86
CA LEU A 65 -0.97 19.59 -16.32
C LEU A 65 -2.31 19.99 -16.97
N GLY A 66 -3.35 20.29 -16.18
CA GLY A 66 -4.64 20.75 -16.64
C GLY A 66 -5.73 19.67 -16.75
N THR A 67 -5.48 18.47 -16.23
CA THR A 67 -6.45 17.36 -16.23
C THR A 67 -7.35 17.42 -15.00
N LYS A 68 -8.67 17.27 -15.15
CA LYS A 68 -9.60 17.07 -14.03
C LYS A 68 -9.34 15.69 -13.42
N CYS A 69 -9.25 15.61 -12.08
CA CYS A 69 -9.02 14.35 -11.38
C CYS A 69 -10.00 14.18 -10.22
N THR A 70 -10.49 12.96 -10.03
CA THR A 70 -11.25 12.52 -8.86
C THR A 70 -10.50 11.34 -8.23
N VAL A 71 -10.22 11.40 -6.92
CA VAL A 71 -9.61 10.29 -6.16
C VAL A 71 -10.68 9.60 -5.35
N ALA A 72 -10.75 8.27 -5.41
CA ALA A 72 -11.68 7.49 -4.60
C ALA A 72 -11.01 6.26 -3.97
N MET A 73 -11.38 5.97 -2.72
CA MET A 73 -10.92 4.82 -1.94
C MET A 73 -12.05 4.28 -1.06
N ASP A 74 -11.99 3.00 -0.71
CA ASP A 74 -12.91 2.39 0.26
C ASP A 74 -12.21 2.21 1.62
N GLY A 75 -12.76 2.81 2.66
CA GLY A 75 -12.29 2.69 4.03
C GLY A 75 -11.99 4.03 4.70
N THR A 76 -11.67 3.93 5.99
CA THR A 76 -11.24 5.07 6.81
C THR A 76 -9.76 5.34 6.58
N LEU A 77 -9.43 6.60 6.30
CA LEU A 77 -8.04 7.03 6.16
C LEU A 77 -7.32 6.97 7.51
N PRO A 78 -6.10 6.41 7.58
CA PRO A 78 -5.33 6.34 8.81
C PRO A 78 -5.08 7.73 9.42
N SER A 79 -5.14 7.80 10.75
CA SER A 79 -4.90 9.06 11.49
C SER A 79 -3.50 9.62 11.27
N SER A 80 -2.52 8.75 11.01
CA SER A 80 -1.14 9.10 10.68
C SER A 80 -0.98 9.86 9.36
N LEU A 81 -1.98 9.79 8.48
CA LEU A 81 -1.96 10.45 7.16
C LEU A 81 -2.78 11.74 7.11
N ARG A 82 -3.50 12.08 8.20
CA ARG A 82 -4.46 13.21 8.24
C ARG A 82 -3.87 14.57 7.85
N ARG A 83 -2.56 14.73 7.93
CA ARG A 83 -1.85 15.97 7.58
C ARG A 83 -1.11 15.90 6.23
N MET A 84 -1.32 14.81 5.47
CA MET A 84 -0.83 14.75 4.10
C MET A 84 -1.61 15.76 3.25
N ASP A 85 -0.89 16.58 2.50
CA ASP A 85 -1.49 17.62 1.66
C ASP A 85 -2.48 17.00 0.65
N GLY A 86 -3.67 17.58 0.53
CA GLY A 86 -4.74 17.09 -0.35
C GLY A 86 -5.54 15.90 0.19
N ILE A 87 -5.33 15.45 1.42
CA ILE A 87 -6.06 14.31 2.02
C ILE A 87 -7.59 14.50 1.99
N GLU A 88 -8.07 15.74 2.13
CA GLU A 88 -9.48 16.13 2.06
C GLU A 88 -10.08 15.98 0.66
N GLN A 89 -9.26 15.79 -0.37
CA GLN A 89 -9.69 15.60 -1.76
C GLN A 89 -10.08 14.14 -2.08
N ILE A 90 -9.87 13.23 -1.13
CA ILE A 90 -10.18 11.81 -1.31
C ILE A 90 -11.67 11.58 -1.03
N CYS A 91 -12.38 11.06 -2.02
CA CYS A 91 -13.73 10.56 -1.87
C CYS A 91 -13.71 9.19 -1.19
N SER A 92 -13.82 9.14 0.14
CA SER A 92 -13.81 7.89 0.90
C SER A 92 -15.20 7.25 0.94
N VAL A 93 -15.33 6.02 0.45
CA VAL A 93 -16.48 5.16 0.71
C VAL A 93 -16.37 4.63 2.14
N LYS A 94 -17.42 4.80 2.95
CA LYS A 94 -17.42 4.38 4.36
C LYS A 94 -18.62 3.50 4.64
N ALA A 95 -18.38 2.32 5.20
CA ALA A 95 -19.44 1.35 5.51
C ALA A 95 -20.38 1.08 4.31
N GLY A 96 -19.82 0.98 3.11
CA GLY A 96 -20.59 0.76 1.89
C GLY A 96 -21.39 1.97 1.37
N VAL A 97 -21.22 3.16 1.97
CA VAL A 97 -21.91 4.39 1.54
C VAL A 97 -20.99 5.22 0.66
N MET A 98 -21.43 5.46 -0.57
CA MET A 98 -20.72 6.32 -1.54
C MET A 98 -20.89 7.79 -1.15
N PRO A 99 -19.83 8.60 -1.18
CA PRO A 99 -19.94 10.05 -1.04
C PRO A 99 -20.82 10.67 -2.15
N GLN A 100 -21.51 11.76 -1.82
CA GLN A 100 -22.29 12.50 -2.80
C GLN A 100 -21.43 12.92 -4.01
N GLY A 101 -21.95 12.74 -5.23
CA GLY A 101 -21.28 13.11 -6.47
C GLY A 101 -20.18 12.13 -6.93
N LEU A 102 -19.89 11.06 -6.17
CA LEU A 102 -18.85 10.10 -6.59
C LEU A 102 -19.34 9.23 -7.77
N VAL A 103 -20.61 8.84 -7.76
CA VAL A 103 -21.20 8.04 -8.87
C VAL A 103 -21.11 8.82 -10.18
N GLU A 104 -21.51 10.10 -10.17
CA GLU A 104 -21.43 11.00 -11.32
C GLU A 104 -19.96 11.15 -11.79
N ASN A 105 -19.03 11.30 -10.87
CA ASN A 105 -17.60 11.38 -11.25
C ASN A 105 -17.07 10.08 -11.85
N ILE A 106 -17.53 8.91 -11.38
CA ILE A 106 -17.22 7.61 -11.98
C ILE A 106 -17.75 7.53 -13.41
N GLU A 107 -18.96 8.01 -13.65
CA GLU A 107 -19.57 8.01 -14.99
C GLU A 107 -18.94 9.02 -15.95
N GLU A 108 -18.58 10.21 -15.46
CA GLU A 108 -17.97 11.28 -16.27
C GLU A 108 -16.52 11.01 -16.66
N ALA A 109 -15.75 10.31 -15.84
CA ALA A 109 -14.34 10.04 -16.10
C ALA A 109 -14.15 9.37 -17.46
N ASP A 110 -13.17 9.81 -18.24
CA ASP A 110 -12.85 9.21 -19.55
C ASP A 110 -11.61 8.30 -19.50
N LEU A 111 -10.97 8.21 -18.33
CA LEU A 111 -9.89 7.28 -18.05
C LEU A 111 -9.90 6.87 -16.57
N ILE A 112 -9.56 5.62 -16.29
CA ILE A 112 -9.40 5.07 -14.94
C ILE A 112 -7.92 4.85 -14.68
N CYS A 113 -7.40 5.37 -13.57
CA CYS A 113 -6.03 5.17 -13.11
C CYS A 113 -6.04 4.41 -11.79
N CYS A 114 -5.56 3.18 -11.80
CA CYS A 114 -5.49 2.26 -10.67
C CYS A 114 -4.08 2.32 -10.10
N LEU A 115 -3.94 2.62 -8.81
CA LEU A 115 -2.65 2.79 -8.14
C LEU A 115 -2.58 1.92 -6.89
N ASP A 116 -1.48 1.19 -6.77
CA ASP A 116 -1.12 0.43 -5.59
C ASP A 116 -2.03 -0.78 -5.32
N PHE A 117 -2.42 -1.48 -6.38
CA PHE A 117 -3.10 -2.77 -6.28
C PHE A 117 -3.06 -3.54 -7.60
N ASN A 118 -3.10 -4.85 -7.50
CA ASN A 118 -2.88 -5.78 -8.61
C ASN A 118 -4.17 -6.33 -9.27
N GLY A 119 -5.36 -5.86 -8.87
CA GLY A 119 -6.65 -6.29 -9.43
C GLY A 119 -7.82 -5.49 -8.89
N LEU A 120 -8.87 -5.28 -9.70
CA LEU A 120 -10.02 -4.41 -9.37
C LEU A 120 -10.78 -4.82 -8.11
N SER A 121 -10.76 -6.09 -7.72
CA SER A 121 -11.36 -6.54 -6.46
C SER A 121 -10.77 -5.90 -5.20
N ARG A 122 -9.57 -5.30 -5.32
CA ARG A 122 -8.87 -4.64 -4.22
C ARG A 122 -9.43 -3.27 -3.86
N ILE A 123 -10.22 -2.63 -4.73
CA ILE A 123 -10.79 -1.30 -4.45
C ILE A 123 -12.01 -1.33 -3.50
N GLY A 124 -12.46 -2.53 -3.09
CA GLY A 124 -13.65 -2.72 -2.24
C GLY A 124 -14.92 -2.87 -3.04
N LYS A 125 -15.82 -3.74 -2.52
CA LYS A 125 -17.03 -4.21 -3.22
C LYS A 125 -17.91 -3.07 -3.76
N THR A 126 -18.14 -2.04 -2.96
CA THR A 126 -19.01 -0.92 -3.35
C THR A 126 -18.45 -0.12 -4.54
N LEU A 127 -17.15 0.20 -4.50
CA LEU A 127 -16.48 0.90 -5.62
C LEU A 127 -16.34 -0.01 -6.84
N GLU A 128 -16.02 -1.28 -6.64
CA GLU A 128 -15.89 -2.26 -7.72
C GLU A 128 -17.19 -2.43 -8.49
N ASP A 129 -18.32 -2.63 -7.79
CA ASP A 129 -19.63 -2.80 -8.41
C ASP A 129 -20.04 -1.55 -9.21
N ALA A 130 -19.85 -0.37 -8.63
CA ALA A 130 -20.15 0.89 -9.32
C ALA A 130 -19.28 1.10 -10.56
N LEU A 131 -17.97 0.82 -10.44
CA LEU A 131 -17.02 0.91 -11.56
C LEU A 131 -17.38 -0.07 -12.67
N ARG A 132 -17.60 -1.35 -12.35
CA ARG A 132 -17.95 -2.39 -13.34
C ARG A 132 -19.27 -2.09 -14.04
N LEU A 133 -20.28 -1.61 -13.32
CA LEU A 133 -21.56 -1.17 -13.91
C LEU A 133 -21.32 -0.03 -14.90
N SER A 134 -20.55 0.98 -14.53
CA SER A 134 -20.23 2.11 -15.39
C SER A 134 -19.39 1.72 -16.61
N LEU A 135 -18.43 0.78 -16.46
CA LEU A 135 -17.63 0.26 -17.57
C LEU A 135 -18.46 -0.59 -18.56
N ALA A 136 -19.44 -1.33 -18.05
CA ALA A 136 -20.35 -2.11 -18.92
C ALA A 136 -21.22 -1.22 -19.80
N GLN A 137 -21.59 -0.02 -19.32
CA GLN A 137 -22.35 0.97 -20.09
C GLN A 137 -21.46 1.75 -21.07
N ARG A 138 -20.25 2.12 -20.63
CA ARG A 138 -19.28 2.88 -21.41
C ARG A 138 -17.87 2.37 -21.13
N PRO A 139 -17.31 1.54 -22.00
CA PRO A 139 -15.92 1.09 -21.88
C PRO A 139 -14.93 2.25 -21.90
N ARG A 140 -13.91 2.19 -21.05
CA ARG A 140 -12.86 3.22 -20.90
C ARG A 140 -11.51 2.56 -20.68
N THR A 141 -10.45 3.26 -21.03
CA THR A 141 -9.09 2.79 -20.76
C THR A 141 -8.83 2.72 -19.27
N ILE A 142 -8.34 1.58 -18.82
CA ILE A 142 -7.89 1.34 -17.45
C ILE A 142 -6.37 1.22 -17.45
N VAL A 143 -5.71 2.14 -16.77
CA VAL A 143 -4.27 2.15 -16.55
C VAL A 143 -4.00 1.69 -15.12
N CYS A 144 -3.10 0.73 -14.94
CA CYS A 144 -2.64 0.29 -13.63
C CYS A 144 -1.15 0.58 -13.47
N ILE A 145 -0.77 1.18 -12.33
CA ILE A 145 0.62 1.36 -11.92
C ILE A 145 0.74 0.80 -10.52
N ASP A 146 1.58 -0.22 -10.35
CA ASP A 146 1.60 -1.04 -9.15
C ASP A 146 2.96 -1.69 -8.90
N HIS A 147 3.23 -2.08 -7.66
CA HIS A 147 4.41 -2.86 -7.29
C HIS A 147 4.08 -4.23 -6.68
N HIS A 148 2.80 -4.57 -6.55
CA HIS A 148 2.39 -5.88 -6.05
C HIS A 148 2.69 -7.00 -7.07
N PRO A 149 3.01 -8.21 -6.60
CA PRO A 149 3.17 -9.37 -7.47
C PRO A 149 1.83 -9.85 -8.05
N GLU A 150 1.90 -10.68 -9.10
CA GLU A 150 0.75 -11.38 -9.70
C GLU A 150 -0.41 -10.45 -10.11
N PRO A 151 -0.17 -9.46 -11.00
CA PRO A 151 -1.22 -8.57 -11.47
C PRO A 151 -2.23 -9.33 -12.33
N LYS A 152 -3.51 -8.99 -12.19
CA LYS A 152 -4.60 -9.48 -13.06
C LYS A 152 -4.57 -8.73 -14.38
N THR A 153 -3.68 -9.15 -15.26
CA THR A 153 -3.36 -8.46 -16.52
C THR A 153 -4.58 -8.25 -17.43
N GLU A 154 -5.58 -9.14 -17.35
CA GLU A 154 -6.82 -9.08 -18.13
C GLU A 154 -7.79 -7.95 -17.71
N GLU A 155 -7.56 -7.35 -16.54
CA GLU A 155 -8.39 -6.25 -16.04
C GLU A 155 -7.89 -4.87 -16.47
N PHE A 156 -6.70 -4.76 -17.09
CA PHE A 156 -6.03 -3.49 -17.38
C PHE A 156 -5.65 -3.38 -18.87
N ASP A 157 -5.94 -2.23 -19.50
CA ASP A 157 -5.52 -1.94 -20.87
C ASP A 157 -4.05 -1.52 -20.96
N MET A 158 -3.55 -0.86 -19.90
CA MET A 158 -2.14 -0.49 -19.76
C MET A 158 -1.69 -0.84 -18.35
N LEU A 159 -0.59 -1.58 -18.24
CA LEU A 159 -0.07 -2.08 -16.98
C LEU A 159 1.42 -1.73 -16.83
N LEU A 160 1.76 -1.00 -15.78
CA LEU A 160 3.11 -0.76 -15.31
C LEU A 160 3.27 -1.40 -13.93
N SER A 161 3.47 -2.72 -13.90
CA SER A 161 3.64 -3.51 -12.68
C SER A 161 5.12 -3.79 -12.45
N ILE A 162 5.66 -3.30 -11.32
CA ILE A 162 7.09 -3.34 -11.00
C ILE A 162 7.30 -3.96 -9.60
N PRO A 163 7.20 -5.29 -9.44
CA PRO A 163 7.29 -5.95 -8.13
C PRO A 163 8.63 -5.78 -7.38
N ARG A 164 9.67 -5.33 -8.07
CA ARG A 164 10.96 -5.01 -7.43
C ARG A 164 11.02 -3.59 -6.86
N ALA A 165 10.08 -2.72 -7.21
CA ALA A 165 10.01 -1.39 -6.62
C ALA A 165 9.61 -1.49 -5.14
N SER A 166 10.14 -0.59 -4.33
CA SER A 166 9.89 -0.56 -2.89
C SER A 166 8.47 -0.11 -2.54
N ALA A 167 7.79 0.57 -3.47
CA ALA A 167 6.49 1.19 -3.31
C ALA A 167 5.93 1.60 -4.68
N THR A 168 4.63 1.76 -4.83
CA THR A 168 4.04 2.41 -6.02
C THR A 168 4.49 3.87 -6.11
N CYS A 169 4.64 4.56 -4.99
CA CYS A 169 5.24 5.91 -4.95
C CYS A 169 6.67 5.94 -5.50
N HIS A 170 7.47 4.88 -5.35
CA HIS A 170 8.79 4.75 -5.97
C HIS A 170 8.66 4.70 -7.49
N VAL A 171 7.74 3.89 -8.03
CA VAL A 171 7.46 3.84 -9.48
C VAL A 171 7.02 5.19 -10.01
N LEU A 172 6.12 5.89 -9.31
CA LEU A 172 5.64 7.21 -9.71
C LEU A 172 6.73 8.29 -9.64
N ALA A 173 7.64 8.24 -8.66
CA ALA A 173 8.75 9.16 -8.57
C ALA A 173 9.67 9.08 -9.79
N VAL A 174 9.96 7.86 -10.25
CA VAL A 174 10.70 7.63 -11.50
C VAL A 174 9.91 8.09 -12.72
N LEU A 175 8.61 7.77 -12.78
CA LEU A 175 7.72 8.10 -13.88
C LEU A 175 7.58 9.62 -14.09
N MET A 176 7.45 10.39 -13.01
CA MET A 176 7.27 11.84 -13.03
C MET A 176 8.59 12.62 -13.10
N GLY A 177 9.73 11.94 -12.92
CA GLY A 177 11.03 12.49 -12.58
C GLY A 177 11.50 13.72 -13.34
N GLU A 178 11.42 13.73 -14.69
CA GLU A 178 11.87 14.88 -15.50
C GLU A 178 10.84 16.03 -15.54
N THR A 179 9.59 15.74 -15.22
CA THR A 179 8.49 16.72 -15.27
C THR A 179 8.36 17.49 -13.95
N LEU A 180 8.59 16.82 -12.82
CA LEU A 180 8.44 17.43 -11.50
C LEU A 180 9.26 18.73 -11.31
N PRO A 181 10.54 18.80 -11.71
CA PRO A 181 11.34 20.04 -11.58
C PRO A 181 10.77 21.23 -12.37
N GLN A 182 9.91 20.97 -13.37
CA GLN A 182 9.33 22.01 -14.23
C GLN A 182 8.03 22.61 -13.64
N LEU A 183 7.48 21.98 -12.61
CA LEU A 183 6.27 22.44 -11.93
C LEU A 183 6.57 23.59 -10.96
N PRO A 184 5.58 24.42 -10.61
CA PRO A 184 5.70 25.42 -9.56
C PRO A 184 6.19 24.82 -8.24
N GLU A 185 7.00 25.58 -7.49
CA GLU A 185 7.69 25.08 -6.29
C GLU A 185 6.76 24.44 -5.26
N SER A 186 5.65 25.08 -4.94
CA SER A 186 4.67 24.54 -3.97
C SER A 186 4.07 23.21 -4.41
N ILE A 187 3.77 23.06 -5.71
CA ILE A 187 3.20 21.85 -6.27
C ILE A 187 4.23 20.72 -6.27
N ARG A 188 5.46 20.99 -6.75
CA ARG A 188 6.51 19.94 -6.77
C ARG A 188 6.91 19.49 -5.36
N GLN A 189 6.93 20.40 -4.38
CA GLN A 189 7.21 20.07 -2.98
C GLN A 189 6.13 19.20 -2.38
N SER A 190 4.85 19.52 -2.63
CA SER A 190 3.71 18.70 -2.20
C SER A 190 3.79 17.29 -2.79
N ILE A 191 3.95 17.17 -4.12
CA ILE A 191 4.08 15.87 -4.80
C ILE A 191 5.29 15.09 -4.27
N ALA A 192 6.45 15.71 -4.16
CA ALA A 192 7.66 15.07 -3.65
C ALA A 192 7.47 14.56 -2.21
N THR A 193 6.73 15.31 -1.37
CA THR A 193 6.41 14.90 0.00
C THR A 193 5.46 13.71 0.01
N GLN A 194 4.40 13.71 -0.81
CA GLN A 194 3.45 12.61 -0.94
C GLN A 194 4.13 11.33 -1.41
N LEU A 195 4.98 11.40 -2.45
CA LEU A 195 5.74 10.25 -2.96
C LEU A 195 6.72 9.71 -1.91
N LEU A 196 7.45 10.59 -1.23
CA LEU A 196 8.37 10.16 -0.17
C LEU A 196 7.62 9.56 1.02
N TRP A 197 6.38 10.02 1.29
CA TRP A 197 5.55 9.46 2.36
C TRP A 197 5.21 8.00 2.10
N GLY A 198 4.73 7.67 0.89
CA GLY A 198 4.48 6.29 0.49
C GLY A 198 5.73 5.41 0.59
N ILE A 199 6.87 5.86 0.05
CA ILE A 199 8.14 5.14 0.14
C ILE A 199 8.53 4.87 1.61
N ILE A 200 8.44 5.86 2.48
CA ILE A 200 8.82 5.74 3.90
C ILE A 200 7.90 4.78 4.65
N THR A 201 6.61 4.83 4.39
CA THR A 201 5.65 3.95 5.08
C THR A 201 5.77 2.51 4.60
N ASP A 202 5.87 2.28 3.30
CA ASP A 202 5.91 0.95 2.72
C ASP A 202 7.24 0.23 2.97
N THR A 203 8.34 0.97 3.08
CA THR A 203 9.64 0.44 3.49
C THR A 203 9.83 0.35 5.01
N GLY A 204 8.86 0.81 5.80
CA GLY A 204 8.98 0.88 7.26
C GLY A 204 10.21 1.67 7.71
N LEU A 205 10.38 2.90 7.24
CA LEU A 205 11.59 3.72 7.45
C LEU A 205 12.86 3.08 6.88
N PHE A 206 12.79 2.49 5.69
CA PHE A 206 13.90 1.80 5.03
C PHE A 206 14.42 0.56 5.77
N ASN A 207 13.60 -0.07 6.61
CA ASN A 207 13.95 -1.32 7.29
C ASN A 207 13.78 -2.56 6.41
N HIS A 208 12.95 -2.48 5.37
CA HIS A 208 12.70 -3.60 4.44
C HIS A 208 12.45 -3.07 3.01
N ALA A 209 12.55 -3.97 2.01
CA ALA A 209 12.36 -3.66 0.59
C ALA A 209 13.18 -2.43 0.11
N SER A 210 14.33 -2.16 0.71
CA SER A 210 15.09 -0.92 0.53
C SER A 210 16.59 -1.14 0.26
N SER A 211 16.97 -2.32 -0.23
CA SER A 211 18.39 -2.61 -0.55
C SER A 211 18.80 -2.19 -1.97
N ASP A 212 17.87 -1.68 -2.78
CA ASP A 212 18.17 -1.18 -4.12
C ASP A 212 18.79 0.23 -4.02
N PRO A 213 20.03 0.45 -4.51
CA PRO A 213 20.65 1.77 -4.48
C PRO A 213 19.86 2.83 -5.24
N ASP A 214 19.13 2.45 -6.30
CA ASP A 214 18.31 3.34 -7.12
C ASP A 214 17.20 4.00 -6.31
N LEU A 215 16.66 3.31 -5.32
CA LEU A 215 15.71 3.88 -4.37
C LEU A 215 16.29 5.12 -3.66
N TYR A 216 17.54 5.04 -3.20
CA TYR A 216 18.17 6.15 -2.48
C TYR A 216 18.48 7.33 -3.39
N GLU A 217 18.76 7.11 -4.67
CA GLU A 217 18.88 8.19 -5.66
C GLU A 217 17.55 8.91 -5.88
N VAL A 218 16.45 8.13 -5.98
CA VAL A 218 15.09 8.69 -6.05
C VAL A 218 14.77 9.49 -4.79
N VAL A 219 15.05 8.95 -3.60
CA VAL A 219 14.85 9.66 -2.32
C VAL A 219 15.67 10.95 -2.29
N ALA A 220 16.94 10.92 -2.69
CA ALA A 220 17.78 12.12 -2.75
C ALA A 220 17.19 13.17 -3.71
N GLN A 221 16.61 12.78 -4.82
CA GLN A 221 15.96 13.70 -5.75
C GLN A 221 14.67 14.28 -5.18
N LEU A 222 13.80 13.46 -4.54
CA LEU A 222 12.61 13.96 -3.86
C LEU A 222 12.96 14.99 -2.78
N LEU A 223 14.04 14.75 -2.02
CA LEU A 223 14.54 15.73 -1.04
C LEU A 223 15.02 17.02 -1.68
N ARG A 224 15.73 16.97 -2.83
CA ARG A 224 16.12 18.16 -3.60
C ARG A 224 14.91 18.94 -4.15
N LEU A 225 13.80 18.25 -4.42
CA LEU A 225 12.52 18.86 -4.82
C LEU A 225 11.75 19.45 -3.64
N GLY A 226 12.24 19.29 -2.41
CA GLY A 226 11.69 19.89 -1.20
C GLY A 226 10.81 18.94 -0.38
N ALA A 227 10.89 17.63 -0.59
CA ALA A 227 10.15 16.65 0.22
C ALA A 227 10.50 16.79 1.71
N GLN A 228 9.46 16.80 2.56
CA GLN A 228 9.55 17.10 3.98
C GLN A 228 9.70 15.81 4.82
N LYS A 229 10.85 15.14 4.71
CA LYS A 229 11.11 13.84 5.38
C LYS A 229 10.83 13.86 6.88
N ASP A 230 11.34 14.85 7.60
CA ASP A 230 11.20 14.89 9.08
C ASP A 230 9.74 15.11 9.51
N PHE A 231 8.98 15.88 8.73
CA PHE A 231 7.54 16.02 8.91
C PHE A 231 6.84 14.67 8.70
N ILE A 232 7.16 13.93 7.64
CA ILE A 232 6.60 12.60 7.36
C ILE A 232 6.87 11.65 8.53
N VAL A 233 8.12 11.58 9.00
CA VAL A 233 8.51 10.69 10.09
C VAL A 233 7.78 11.05 11.39
N ASN A 234 7.68 12.33 11.71
CA ASN A 234 6.95 12.78 12.87
C ASN A 234 5.46 12.39 12.81
N GLU A 235 4.79 12.65 11.69
CA GLU A 235 3.36 12.32 11.57
C GLU A 235 3.09 10.82 11.55
N SER A 236 3.90 10.04 10.83
CA SER A 236 3.65 8.60 10.67
C SER A 236 4.10 7.76 11.86
N PHE A 237 5.17 8.17 12.56
CA PHE A 237 5.82 7.30 13.56
C PHE A 237 5.94 7.91 14.95
N HIS A 238 5.88 9.24 15.10
CA HIS A 238 6.10 9.93 16.38
C HIS A 238 4.90 10.73 16.89
N SER A 239 3.82 10.87 16.14
CA SER A 239 2.59 11.60 16.54
C SER A 239 1.48 10.64 16.98
N ARG A 240 1.83 9.62 17.76
CA ARG A 240 0.87 8.60 18.21
C ARG A 240 0.16 9.05 19.50
N GLN A 241 -1.13 8.72 19.58
CA GLN A 241 -1.91 8.99 20.79
C GLN A 241 -1.41 8.11 21.96
N PRO A 242 -1.43 8.62 23.20
CA PRO A 242 -1.02 7.84 24.39
C PRO A 242 -1.76 6.51 24.54
N GLU A 243 -3.04 6.48 24.15
CA GLU A 243 -3.91 5.30 24.18
C GLU A 243 -3.35 4.18 23.32
N ARG A 244 -2.86 4.51 22.13
CA ARG A 244 -2.22 3.57 21.21
C ARG A 244 -0.94 2.98 21.79
N LEU A 245 -0.11 3.80 22.44
CA LEU A 245 1.12 3.32 23.07
C LEU A 245 0.82 2.41 24.28
N ARG A 246 -0.24 2.70 25.03
CA ARG A 246 -0.70 1.82 26.12
C ARG A 246 -1.21 0.48 25.58
N LEU A 247 -1.97 0.50 24.49
CA LEU A 247 -2.40 -0.71 23.81
C LEU A 247 -1.20 -1.50 23.26
N GLU A 248 -0.20 -0.85 22.67
CA GLU A 248 1.03 -1.49 22.21
C GLU A 248 1.75 -2.20 23.38
N GLY A 249 1.88 -1.55 24.53
CA GLY A 249 2.43 -2.18 25.74
C GLY A 249 1.63 -3.40 26.20
N TYR A 250 0.29 -3.29 26.20
CA TYR A 250 -0.60 -4.38 26.55
C TYR A 250 -0.43 -5.61 25.65
N ILE A 251 -0.45 -5.43 24.34
CA ILE A 251 -0.32 -6.56 23.40
C ILE A 251 1.08 -7.20 23.44
N LEU A 252 2.13 -6.42 23.71
CA LEU A 252 3.48 -6.96 23.88
C LEU A 252 3.60 -7.80 25.16
N GLU A 253 2.93 -7.42 26.24
CA GLU A 253 2.86 -8.20 27.47
C GLU A 253 2.11 -9.52 27.27
N HIS A 254 1.08 -9.54 26.41
CA HIS A 254 0.24 -10.72 26.13
C HIS A 254 0.67 -11.48 24.89
N MET A 255 1.83 -11.14 24.32
CA MET A 255 2.37 -11.81 23.14
C MET A 255 2.76 -13.26 23.48
N VAL A 256 2.36 -14.18 22.61
CA VAL A 256 2.76 -15.59 22.72
C VAL A 256 3.94 -15.86 21.81
N ILE A 257 5.03 -16.34 22.39
CA ILE A 257 6.25 -16.73 21.67
C ILE A 257 6.28 -18.25 21.57
N ARG A 258 6.47 -18.78 20.36
CA ARG A 258 6.64 -20.19 20.05
C ARG A 258 8.05 -20.39 19.50
N GLU A 259 9.01 -20.54 20.42
CA GLU A 259 10.42 -20.75 20.10
C GLU A 259 10.62 -21.97 19.20
N ASP A 260 9.88 -23.05 19.47
CA ASP A 260 9.89 -24.30 18.72
C ASP A 260 9.47 -24.13 17.24
N LEU A 261 8.73 -23.08 16.91
CA LEU A 261 8.27 -22.74 15.56
C LEU A 261 9.02 -21.54 14.95
N GLY A 262 9.86 -20.85 15.74
CA GLY A 262 10.44 -19.57 15.34
C GLY A 262 9.37 -18.51 15.05
N ALA A 263 8.27 -18.52 15.81
CA ALA A 263 7.12 -17.67 15.59
C ALA A 263 6.64 -16.95 16.86
N ALA A 264 6.01 -15.78 16.67
CA ALA A 264 5.29 -15.13 17.75
C ALA A 264 3.98 -14.58 17.24
N TYR A 265 2.97 -14.48 18.10
CA TYR A 265 1.69 -13.92 17.75
C TYR A 265 1.01 -13.23 18.93
N PHE A 266 0.05 -12.39 18.61
CA PHE A 266 -0.87 -11.80 19.59
C PHE A 266 -2.25 -11.64 18.99
N THR A 267 -3.22 -11.53 19.87
CA THR A 267 -4.63 -11.38 19.55
C THR A 267 -5.16 -10.06 20.10
N LEU A 268 -6.20 -9.53 19.48
CA LEU A 268 -6.85 -8.32 19.92
C LEU A 268 -8.34 -8.36 19.59
N SER A 269 -9.16 -8.28 20.62
CA SER A 269 -10.61 -8.21 20.50
C SER A 269 -11.10 -6.78 20.25
N LEU A 270 -12.33 -6.64 19.74
CA LEU A 270 -13.01 -5.35 19.64
C LEU A 270 -13.27 -4.72 21.01
N GLU A 271 -13.47 -5.57 22.05
CA GLU A 271 -13.66 -5.09 23.43
C GLU A 271 -12.39 -4.45 23.98
N GLU A 272 -11.23 -5.08 23.80
CA GLU A 272 -9.94 -4.50 24.19
C GLU A 272 -9.66 -3.19 23.45
N LEU A 273 -9.94 -3.12 22.13
CA LEU A 273 -9.82 -1.87 21.39
C LEU A 273 -10.67 -0.75 21.98
N ARG A 274 -11.92 -1.05 22.37
CA ARG A 274 -12.81 -0.07 23.02
C ARG A 274 -12.30 0.35 24.40
N GLN A 275 -11.80 -0.59 25.20
CA GLN A 275 -11.24 -0.30 26.54
C GLN A 275 -10.05 0.67 26.47
N PHE A 276 -9.19 0.51 25.46
CA PHE A 276 -8.08 1.44 25.22
C PHE A 276 -8.48 2.70 24.46
N GLY A 277 -9.70 2.78 23.89
CA GLY A 277 -10.14 3.90 23.08
C GLY A 277 -9.38 4.05 21.76
N VAL A 278 -8.90 2.93 21.20
CA VAL A 278 -8.09 2.89 19.97
C VAL A 278 -8.93 2.42 18.80
N HIS A 279 -8.84 3.12 17.66
CA HIS A 279 -9.51 2.68 16.45
C HIS A 279 -8.74 1.52 15.80
N PRO A 280 -9.43 0.53 15.17
CA PRO A 280 -8.79 -0.59 14.50
C PRO A 280 -7.69 -0.22 13.50
N SER A 281 -7.84 0.88 12.75
CA SER A 281 -6.80 1.35 11.81
C SER A 281 -5.50 1.80 12.49
N ASP A 282 -5.55 2.15 13.78
CA ASP A 282 -4.37 2.64 14.50
C ASP A 282 -3.50 1.50 15.06
N THR A 283 -3.87 0.23 14.78
CA THR A 283 -3.06 -0.95 15.13
C THR A 283 -2.01 -1.30 14.06
N GLU A 284 -1.93 -0.53 13.00
CA GLU A 284 -0.93 -0.74 11.95
C GLU A 284 0.49 -0.73 12.50
N GLY A 285 1.32 -1.65 12.01
CA GLY A 285 2.71 -1.81 12.43
C GLY A 285 2.93 -2.65 13.70
N PHE A 286 1.90 -2.97 14.49
CA PHE A 286 2.05 -3.81 15.68
C PHE A 286 2.64 -5.19 15.32
N VAL A 287 2.17 -5.78 14.22
CA VAL A 287 2.64 -7.08 13.74
C VAL A 287 4.16 -7.17 13.48
N ASN A 288 4.84 -6.04 13.31
CA ASN A 288 6.30 -6.03 13.10
C ASN A 288 7.10 -6.24 14.41
N LYS A 289 6.53 -5.87 15.56
CA LYS A 289 7.25 -5.85 16.84
C LYS A 289 7.85 -7.19 17.26
N PRO A 290 7.16 -8.32 17.13
CA PRO A 290 7.75 -9.61 17.50
C PRO A 290 8.98 -10.01 16.67
N LEU A 291 9.15 -9.42 15.49
CA LEU A 291 10.32 -9.68 14.65
C LEU A 291 11.62 -9.11 15.24
N ASP A 292 11.56 -8.21 16.22
CA ASP A 292 12.75 -7.73 16.94
C ASP A 292 13.35 -8.81 17.87
N ILE A 293 12.62 -9.90 18.13
CA ILE A 293 13.06 -10.99 18.99
C ILE A 293 14.00 -11.91 18.21
N GLU A 294 15.14 -12.27 18.85
CA GLU A 294 16.06 -13.25 18.30
C GLU A 294 15.37 -14.62 18.15
N GLY A 295 15.58 -15.30 17.02
CA GLY A 295 14.96 -16.60 16.73
C GLY A 295 13.53 -16.50 16.16
N VAL A 296 12.82 -15.38 16.30
CA VAL A 296 11.52 -15.18 15.68
C VAL A 296 11.69 -14.80 14.20
N ARG A 297 11.22 -15.67 13.32
CA ARG A 297 11.22 -15.46 11.85
C ARG A 297 9.86 -15.09 11.28
N CYS A 298 8.77 -15.37 12.02
CA CYS A 298 7.39 -15.08 11.61
C CYS A 298 6.60 -14.46 12.77
N SER A 299 5.82 -13.44 12.46
CA SER A 299 4.91 -12.81 13.39
C SER A 299 3.50 -12.78 12.80
N ALA A 300 2.48 -13.05 13.64
CA ALA A 300 1.08 -12.98 13.28
C ALA A 300 0.30 -12.09 14.26
N PHE A 301 -0.60 -11.27 13.72
CA PHE A 301 -1.51 -10.45 14.49
C PHE A 301 -2.95 -10.79 14.08
N PHE A 302 -3.73 -11.26 15.04
CA PHE A 302 -5.12 -11.63 14.88
C PHE A 302 -5.99 -10.57 15.56
N ARG A 303 -6.89 -9.94 14.82
CA ARG A 303 -7.75 -8.91 15.34
C ARG A 303 -9.20 -9.14 14.93
N GLU A 304 -10.12 -9.04 15.87
CA GLU A 304 -11.55 -9.04 15.55
C GLU A 304 -11.89 -7.88 14.60
N SER A 305 -12.70 -8.18 13.61
CA SER A 305 -13.25 -7.24 12.64
C SER A 305 -14.67 -6.85 12.98
N THR A 306 -15.07 -5.63 12.64
CA THR A 306 -16.48 -5.19 12.76
C THR A 306 -17.42 -5.93 11.83
N ASP A 307 -16.89 -6.64 10.83
CA ASP A 307 -17.65 -7.40 9.83
C ASP A 307 -17.77 -8.90 10.21
N GLU A 308 -17.75 -9.20 11.51
CA GLU A 308 -17.91 -10.56 12.09
C GLU A 308 -16.85 -11.57 11.63
N GLY A 309 -15.60 -11.16 11.55
CA GLY A 309 -14.48 -12.03 11.20
C GLY A 309 -13.22 -11.70 12.00
N ILE A 310 -12.17 -12.47 11.72
CA ILE A 310 -10.84 -12.24 12.27
C ILE A 310 -9.90 -11.76 11.15
N LYS A 311 -9.49 -10.51 11.21
CA LYS A 311 -8.46 -9.98 10.32
C LYS A 311 -7.09 -10.49 10.78
N VAL A 312 -6.34 -11.03 9.83
CA VAL A 312 -5.01 -11.57 10.05
C VAL A 312 -3.99 -10.73 9.31
N SER A 313 -2.93 -10.35 10.02
CA SER A 313 -1.77 -9.69 9.43
C SER A 313 -0.54 -10.50 9.77
N MET A 314 0.35 -10.74 8.80
CA MET A 314 1.56 -11.50 9.01
C MET A 314 2.77 -10.77 8.46
N ARG A 315 3.90 -10.94 9.15
CA ARG A 315 5.21 -10.44 8.72
C ARG A 315 6.27 -11.51 8.95
N SER A 316 7.34 -11.45 8.18
CA SER A 316 8.45 -12.39 8.32
C SER A 316 9.80 -11.78 7.99
N LYS A 317 10.85 -12.49 8.37
CA LYS A 317 12.23 -12.18 8.02
C LYS A 317 12.74 -13.06 6.88
N SER A 318 13.72 -12.57 6.17
CA SER A 318 14.47 -13.30 5.16
C SER A 318 13.58 -13.97 4.10
N ASN A 319 13.79 -15.25 3.85
CA ASN A 319 13.07 -15.99 2.81
C ASN A 319 11.80 -16.70 3.29
N PHE A 320 11.29 -16.41 4.48
CA PHE A 320 10.06 -17.05 4.98
C PHE A 320 8.81 -16.43 4.35
N ALA A 321 8.00 -17.23 3.65
CA ALA A 321 6.90 -16.76 2.81
C ALA A 321 5.58 -16.75 3.58
N VAL A 322 5.21 -15.64 4.21
CA VAL A 322 3.91 -15.51 4.92
C VAL A 322 2.72 -15.32 3.99
N ASN A 323 2.94 -14.89 2.75
CA ASN A 323 1.87 -14.80 1.75
C ASN A 323 1.24 -16.16 1.44
N GLU A 324 2.03 -17.23 1.43
CA GLU A 324 1.51 -18.59 1.22
C GLU A 324 0.63 -19.04 2.39
N ILE A 325 1.02 -18.72 3.63
CA ILE A 325 0.20 -19.01 4.81
C ILE A 325 -1.11 -18.23 4.75
N CYS A 326 -1.06 -16.93 4.44
CA CYS A 326 -2.24 -16.10 4.32
C CYS A 326 -3.19 -16.59 3.22
N LYS A 327 -2.64 -17.03 2.08
CA LYS A 327 -3.41 -17.58 0.97
C LYS A 327 -4.10 -18.89 1.34
N THR A 328 -3.36 -19.80 1.97
CA THR A 328 -3.85 -21.15 2.31
C THR A 328 -4.87 -21.12 3.46
N CYS A 329 -4.59 -20.36 4.53
CA CYS A 329 -5.36 -20.42 5.76
C CYS A 329 -6.48 -19.36 5.84
N TYR A 330 -6.31 -18.21 5.17
CA TYR A 330 -7.17 -17.04 5.39
C TYR A 330 -7.69 -16.40 4.09
N GLY A 331 -7.58 -17.08 2.96
CA GLY A 331 -8.05 -16.57 1.66
C GLY A 331 -7.45 -15.23 1.24
N GLY A 332 -6.29 -14.90 1.81
CA GLY A 332 -5.61 -13.62 1.64
C GLY A 332 -4.45 -13.64 0.65
N GLY A 333 -3.50 -12.73 0.82
CA GLY A 333 -2.31 -12.61 -0.02
C GLY A 333 -1.46 -11.41 0.37
N GLY A 334 -0.51 -11.05 -0.48
CA GLY A 334 0.40 -9.94 -0.27
C GLY A 334 1.83 -10.28 -0.71
N HIS A 335 2.79 -9.48 -0.26
CA HIS A 335 4.20 -9.73 -0.49
C HIS A 335 4.70 -10.92 0.34
N ARG A 336 5.82 -11.51 -0.09
CA ARG A 336 6.43 -12.67 0.57
C ARG A 336 6.59 -12.49 2.08
N ASN A 337 7.04 -11.32 2.51
CA ASN A 337 7.32 -10.99 3.90
C ASN A 337 6.25 -10.12 4.59
N ALA A 338 5.20 -9.73 3.86
CA ALA A 338 4.13 -8.87 4.35
C ALA A 338 2.81 -9.26 3.69
N ALA A 339 1.96 -9.96 4.41
CA ALA A 339 0.70 -10.47 3.89
C ALA A 339 -0.42 -10.33 4.91
N GLY A 340 -1.65 -10.47 4.45
CA GLY A 340 -2.83 -10.47 5.29
C GLY A 340 -3.95 -11.30 4.70
N GLY A 341 -4.94 -11.58 5.51
CA GLY A 341 -6.15 -12.31 5.12
C GLY A 341 -7.24 -12.11 6.14
N GLU A 342 -8.34 -12.82 5.98
CA GLU A 342 -9.48 -12.74 6.90
C GLU A 342 -10.15 -14.11 7.04
N LEU A 343 -10.44 -14.50 8.27
CA LEU A 343 -11.28 -15.66 8.55
C LEU A 343 -12.70 -15.16 8.81
N HIS A 344 -13.57 -15.28 7.80
CA HIS A 344 -14.97 -14.88 7.91
C HIS A 344 -15.74 -15.82 8.84
N SER A 345 -16.57 -15.26 9.72
CA SER A 345 -17.40 -15.99 10.68
C SER A 345 -16.60 -16.93 11.61
N GLY A 346 -15.27 -16.78 11.68
CA GLY A 346 -14.38 -17.57 12.53
C GLY A 346 -14.25 -17.00 13.93
N ARG A 347 -13.83 -17.86 14.88
CA ARG A 347 -13.45 -17.46 16.22
C ARG A 347 -11.95 -17.21 16.29
N MET A 348 -11.53 -16.41 17.28
CA MET A 348 -10.11 -16.07 17.51
C MET A 348 -9.23 -17.33 17.66
N GLU A 349 -9.72 -18.30 18.46
CA GLU A 349 -9.02 -19.56 18.71
C GLU A 349 -8.84 -20.39 17.43
N GLU A 350 -9.83 -20.37 16.54
CA GLU A 350 -9.75 -21.06 15.24
C GLU A 350 -8.70 -20.43 14.34
N ALA A 351 -8.70 -19.10 14.26
CA ALA A 351 -7.70 -18.37 13.47
C ALA A 351 -6.28 -18.66 13.97
N VAL A 352 -6.06 -18.65 15.27
CA VAL A 352 -4.77 -18.98 15.89
C VAL A 352 -4.39 -20.43 15.65
N SER A 353 -5.33 -21.39 15.77
CA SER A 353 -5.06 -22.81 15.54
C SER A 353 -4.57 -23.07 14.11
N LEU A 354 -5.24 -22.51 13.10
CA LEU A 354 -4.82 -22.62 11.70
C LEU A 354 -3.38 -22.15 11.48
N PHE A 355 -2.99 -21.04 12.11
CA PHE A 355 -1.63 -20.54 12.05
C PHE A 355 -0.62 -21.51 12.68
N LEU A 356 -0.91 -22.00 13.89
CA LEU A 356 -0.01 -22.89 14.62
C LEU A 356 0.16 -24.24 13.93
N ASP A 357 -0.92 -24.78 13.35
CA ASP A 357 -0.91 -26.02 12.60
C ASP A 357 -0.05 -25.90 11.34
N GLU A 358 -0.20 -24.81 10.59
CA GLU A 358 0.57 -24.56 9.38
C GLU A 358 2.05 -24.29 9.71
N MET A 359 2.35 -23.51 10.75
CA MET A 359 3.74 -23.32 11.22
C MET A 359 4.39 -24.64 11.64
N THR A 360 3.63 -25.50 12.32
CA THR A 360 4.10 -26.83 12.73
C THR A 360 4.38 -27.72 11.51
N ARG A 361 3.53 -27.69 10.49
CA ARG A 361 3.73 -28.43 9.24
C ARG A 361 5.01 -27.97 8.54
N ILE A 362 5.17 -26.66 8.36
CA ILE A 362 6.34 -26.07 7.70
C ILE A 362 7.63 -26.44 8.43
N THR A 363 7.65 -26.29 9.76
CA THR A 363 8.85 -26.60 10.58
C THR A 363 9.25 -28.08 10.49
N LYS A 364 8.27 -28.99 10.43
CA LYS A 364 8.54 -30.44 10.23
C LYS A 364 9.12 -30.72 8.84
N GLU A 365 8.61 -30.10 7.79
CA GLU A 365 9.10 -30.27 6.42
C GLU A 365 10.54 -29.75 6.27
N GLU A 366 10.86 -28.59 6.86
CA GLU A 366 12.22 -28.06 6.89
C GLU A 366 13.21 -28.99 7.61
N ALA A 367 12.81 -29.56 8.76
CA ALA A 367 13.64 -30.51 9.50
C ALA A 367 13.93 -31.78 8.69
N HIS A 368 12.97 -32.30 7.94
CA HIS A 368 13.16 -33.46 7.07
C HIS A 368 14.10 -33.17 5.89
N THR A 369 14.01 -31.97 5.31
CA THR A 369 14.86 -31.54 4.19
C THR A 369 16.35 -31.38 4.63
N THR A 370 16.56 -30.85 5.84
CA THR A 370 17.91 -30.65 6.39
C THR A 370 18.59 -31.98 6.76
N THR A 371 17.82 -33.04 7.08
CA THR A 371 18.34 -34.35 7.45
C THR A 371 18.77 -35.18 6.22
N GLN A 372 18.38 -34.78 5.02
CA GLN A 372 18.71 -35.49 3.75
C GLN A 372 19.87 -34.85 2.97
N GLN A 373 20.44 -33.77 3.45
CA GLN A 373 21.68 -33.14 2.96
C GLN A 373 22.85 -33.44 3.86
#